data_336f5e6485263366b9fa6f0203a9329a
#
_entry.id   336f5e6485263366b9fa6f0203a9329a
#
_cell.length_a   1.000
_cell.length_b   1.000
_cell.length_c   1.000
_cell.angle_alpha   90.00
_cell.angle_beta   90.00
_cell.angle_gamma   90.00
#
_symmetry.space_group_name_H-M   'P 1'
#
loop_
_entity.id
_entity.type
_entity.pdbx_description
1 polymer ?
#
loop_
_entity_poly.entity_id
_entity_poly.type
_entity_poly.pdbx_seq_one_letter_code
_entity_poly.pdbx_strand_id
1 'polypeptide(L)'
;MKPRTRIQQEVARLSKRLPKLNATQKAYAFRHCFKHYAIKRADGTNICTECGHSWKSDHDLADTLCGCICPHCGMPLDALRTRKSVFSENEYFSIVTTSKQYQVIRFFFVKSRYKAGQAAEYSIYEVVQRWISPKGTTTTVARLRGMSMLYYDQWAEYSDMEVRKNNRLHAYDITPVCTYPRQRFIPELKRNGFNGDYYNILPYDLFMAILSDSRAETLLKAGQYAMLRHYIRSSFDMERYWSSVKICIRNGYTISDGSMWRDTIDLLRHFGKDTNSPKYVCPADLKAEHDKLVIKRNRQRERERTEEQRRKAVEDEKNYLKAKGIFFGLVFSDSLICIKVIESVEEMIEEGRLMHHCVGGYHNKANSLILSATIEGKRIETIEVSLKTLKVVQSRGVCNSNTEYHDRIIRLVEDNAELIRQRMNAA
;
A
#
# COMPACT_ATOMS: atom_id res chain seq x y z
N MET A 1 -11.16 31.21 -4.45
CA MET A 1 -10.86 31.84 -3.14
C MET A 1 -10.18 33.19 -3.39
N LYS A 2 -10.56 34.26 -2.72
CA LYS A 2 -9.87 35.57 -2.89
C LYS A 2 -8.41 35.44 -2.42
N PRO A 3 -7.41 35.94 -3.19
CA PRO A 3 -6.01 35.93 -2.80
C PRO A 3 -5.78 36.74 -1.52
N ARG A 4 -5.10 36.20 -0.51
CA ARG A 4 -4.90 36.82 0.80
C ARG A 4 -3.48 37.38 1.00
N THR A 5 -2.46 36.69 0.48
CA THR A 5 -1.07 37.12 0.59
C THR A 5 -0.60 37.90 -0.63
N ARG A 6 0.45 38.73 -0.50
CA ARG A 6 1.09 39.44 -1.62
C ARG A 6 1.47 38.48 -2.76
N ILE A 7 2.03 37.31 -2.42
CA ILE A 7 2.39 36.27 -3.41
C ILE A 7 1.14 35.79 -4.15
N GLN A 8 0.07 35.46 -3.44
CA GLN A 8 -1.18 35.00 -4.07
C GLN A 8 -1.82 36.07 -4.98
N GLN A 9 -1.76 37.34 -4.58
CA GLN A 9 -2.26 38.46 -5.38
C GLN A 9 -1.43 38.64 -6.66
N GLU A 10 -0.10 38.60 -6.54
CA GLU A 10 0.80 38.66 -7.69
C GLU A 10 0.58 37.50 -8.64
N VAL A 11 0.55 36.26 -8.13
CA VAL A 11 0.31 35.03 -8.90
C VAL A 11 -1.05 35.10 -9.61
N ALA A 12 -2.12 35.51 -8.95
CA ALA A 12 -3.43 35.64 -9.56
C ALA A 12 -3.45 36.66 -10.74
N ARG A 13 -2.68 37.74 -10.62
CA ARG A 13 -2.50 38.73 -11.71
C ARG A 13 -1.67 38.16 -12.87
N LEU A 14 -0.56 37.48 -12.57
CA LEU A 14 0.35 36.86 -13.56
C LEU A 14 -0.32 35.69 -14.28
N SER A 15 -1.11 34.90 -13.58
CA SER A 15 -1.86 33.77 -14.16
C SER A 15 -2.72 34.19 -15.36
N LYS A 16 -3.41 35.34 -15.26
CA LYS A 16 -4.24 35.89 -16.34
C LYS A 16 -3.43 36.36 -17.57
N ARG A 17 -2.11 36.55 -17.43
CA ARG A 17 -1.19 37.02 -18.48
C ARG A 17 -0.41 35.90 -19.14
N LEU A 18 -0.56 34.65 -18.68
CA LEU A 18 0.11 33.51 -19.33
C LEU A 18 -0.42 33.34 -20.76
N PRO A 19 0.48 33.07 -21.73
CA PRO A 19 0.09 32.88 -23.12
C PRO A 19 -0.83 31.67 -23.26
N LYS A 20 -1.80 31.73 -24.15
CA LYS A 20 -2.61 30.57 -24.55
C LYS A 20 -1.71 29.53 -25.25
N LEU A 21 -2.16 28.28 -25.29
CA LEU A 21 -1.50 27.23 -26.06
C LEU A 21 -1.45 27.62 -27.55
N ASN A 22 -0.27 27.50 -28.15
CA ASN A 22 -0.13 27.65 -29.59
C ASN A 22 -0.47 26.32 -30.32
N ALA A 23 -0.57 26.38 -31.65
CA ALA A 23 -0.92 25.23 -32.49
C ALA A 23 0.05 24.06 -32.32
N THR A 24 1.34 24.33 -32.23
CA THR A 24 2.39 23.29 -32.05
C THR A 24 2.25 22.56 -30.72
N GLN A 25 1.97 23.27 -29.64
CA GLN A 25 1.77 22.68 -28.31
C GLN A 25 0.49 21.82 -28.26
N LYS A 26 -0.59 22.27 -28.91
CA LYS A 26 -1.83 21.50 -29.05
C LYS A 26 -1.62 20.21 -29.83
N ALA A 27 -0.99 20.31 -31.01
CA ALA A 27 -0.66 19.16 -31.86
C ALA A 27 0.23 18.15 -31.12
N TYR A 28 1.21 18.64 -30.36
CA TYR A 28 2.04 17.78 -29.53
C TYR A 28 1.23 17.03 -28.46
N ALA A 29 0.35 17.74 -27.76
CA ALA A 29 -0.50 17.11 -26.73
C ALA A 29 -1.41 16.02 -27.34
N PHE A 30 -2.07 16.31 -28.47
CA PHE A 30 -2.97 15.36 -29.14
C PHE A 30 -2.21 14.11 -29.63
N ARG A 31 -0.99 14.28 -30.10
CA ARG A 31 -0.16 13.18 -30.60
C ARG A 31 0.42 12.30 -29.47
N HIS A 32 0.69 12.85 -28.28
CA HIS A 32 1.47 12.17 -27.25
C HIS A 32 0.69 11.82 -25.97
N CYS A 33 -0.51 12.36 -25.81
CA CYS A 33 -1.36 12.04 -24.64
C CYS A 33 -2.19 10.77 -24.83
N PHE A 34 -2.41 10.34 -26.06
CA PHE A 34 -3.26 9.19 -26.36
C PHE A 34 -2.50 8.14 -27.15
N LYS A 35 -2.97 6.89 -27.05
CA LYS A 35 -2.60 5.85 -27.98
C LYS A 35 -3.46 5.98 -29.25
N HIS A 36 -2.85 5.80 -30.40
CA HIS A 36 -3.54 5.83 -31.69
C HIS A 36 -3.65 4.42 -32.23
N TYR A 37 -4.81 4.06 -32.78
CA TYR A 37 -5.09 2.70 -33.18
C TYR A 37 -5.48 2.56 -34.64
N ALA A 38 -5.08 1.44 -35.24
CA ALA A 38 -5.72 0.87 -36.41
C ALA A 38 -6.80 -0.11 -35.93
N ILE A 39 -8.08 0.28 -36.04
CA ILE A 39 -9.20 -0.59 -35.70
C ILE A 39 -9.34 -1.65 -36.76
N LYS A 40 -9.07 -2.90 -36.41
CA LYS A 40 -9.20 -4.05 -37.33
C LYS A 40 -10.62 -4.59 -37.32
N ARG A 41 -11.23 -4.63 -38.50
CA ARG A 41 -12.55 -5.25 -38.77
C ARG A 41 -12.39 -6.70 -39.19
N ALA A 42 -13.49 -7.46 -39.07
CA ALA A 42 -13.51 -8.89 -39.44
C ALA A 42 -13.26 -9.15 -40.92
N ASP A 43 -13.57 -8.19 -41.79
CA ASP A 43 -13.37 -8.21 -43.25
C ASP A 43 -11.92 -7.85 -43.67
N GLY A 44 -11.00 -7.71 -42.72
CA GLY A 44 -9.59 -7.31 -42.96
C GLY A 44 -9.37 -5.82 -43.16
N THR A 45 -10.41 -4.98 -42.98
CA THR A 45 -10.28 -3.53 -43.09
C THR A 45 -9.68 -2.95 -41.81
N ASN A 46 -8.68 -2.07 -41.96
CA ASN A 46 -8.13 -1.24 -40.91
C ASN A 46 -8.74 0.17 -40.99
N ILE A 47 -9.04 0.77 -39.83
CA ILE A 47 -9.57 2.13 -39.75
C ILE A 47 -8.67 2.94 -38.80
N CYS A 48 -8.07 4.01 -39.32
CA CYS A 48 -7.24 4.93 -38.51
C CYS A 48 -8.11 5.69 -37.51
N THR A 49 -7.75 5.67 -36.23
CA THR A 49 -8.46 6.46 -35.21
C THR A 49 -8.15 7.95 -35.31
N GLU A 50 -7.06 8.34 -35.98
CA GLU A 50 -6.68 9.76 -36.08
C GLU A 50 -7.43 10.48 -37.20
N CYS A 51 -7.41 9.94 -38.42
CA CYS A 51 -7.98 10.61 -39.59
C CYS A 51 -9.23 9.94 -40.16
N GLY A 52 -9.64 8.77 -39.61
CA GLY A 52 -10.78 8.02 -40.12
C GLY A 52 -10.53 7.24 -41.42
N HIS A 53 -9.33 7.33 -42.02
CA HIS A 53 -9.02 6.62 -43.27
C HIS A 53 -9.10 5.10 -43.10
N SER A 54 -9.67 4.43 -44.11
CA SER A 54 -9.84 2.95 -44.13
C SER A 54 -9.01 2.35 -45.24
N TRP A 55 -8.29 1.26 -44.94
CA TRP A 55 -7.48 0.52 -45.91
C TRP A 55 -7.41 -0.96 -45.61
N LYS A 56 -7.00 -1.76 -46.56
CA LYS A 56 -6.63 -3.17 -46.37
C LYS A 56 -5.10 -3.27 -46.39
N SER A 57 -4.55 -4.06 -45.46
CA SER A 57 -3.09 -4.24 -45.37
C SER A 57 -2.72 -5.58 -46.01
N ASP A 58 -1.62 -5.57 -46.77
CA ASP A 58 -1.03 -6.79 -47.34
C ASP A 58 -0.18 -7.53 -46.29
N HIS A 59 0.06 -6.90 -45.12
CA HIS A 59 0.90 -7.41 -44.01
C HIS A 59 0.13 -7.52 -42.69
N ASP A 60 -1.08 -8.03 -42.71
CA ASP A 60 -2.02 -8.03 -41.58
C ASP A 60 -1.44 -8.62 -40.28
N LEU A 61 -0.65 -9.70 -40.38
CA LEU A 61 0.00 -10.32 -39.21
C LEU A 61 1.09 -9.42 -38.60
N ALA A 62 1.96 -8.86 -39.43
CA ALA A 62 3.00 -7.95 -39.00
C ALA A 62 2.42 -6.68 -38.36
N ASP A 63 1.40 -6.08 -39.00
CA ASP A 63 0.66 -4.92 -38.48
C ASP A 63 0.00 -5.21 -37.13
N THR A 64 -0.45 -6.45 -36.92
CA THR A 64 -1.06 -6.86 -35.65
C THR A 64 -0.05 -6.97 -34.51
N LEU A 65 1.16 -7.43 -34.82
CA LEU A 65 2.23 -7.68 -33.84
C LEU A 65 3.09 -6.46 -33.56
N CYS A 66 3.41 -5.67 -34.60
CA CYS A 66 4.39 -4.58 -34.54
C CYS A 66 3.76 -3.18 -34.66
N GLY A 67 2.43 -3.10 -34.89
CA GLY A 67 1.76 -1.86 -35.27
C GLY A 67 1.98 -1.51 -36.75
N CYS A 68 1.33 -0.45 -37.21
CA CYS A 68 1.39 0.01 -38.58
C CYS A 68 1.43 1.55 -38.66
N ILE A 69 1.70 2.07 -39.85
CA ILE A 69 1.63 3.52 -40.13
C ILE A 69 0.40 3.75 -41.02
N CYS A 70 -0.44 4.73 -40.63
CA CYS A 70 -1.57 5.11 -41.48
C CYS A 70 -1.06 5.60 -42.85
N PRO A 71 -1.50 5.02 -43.98
CA PRO A 71 -1.02 5.43 -45.32
C PRO A 71 -1.50 6.83 -45.70
N HIS A 72 -2.52 7.37 -45.03
CA HIS A 72 -3.06 8.70 -45.33
C HIS A 72 -2.45 9.82 -44.48
N CYS A 73 -2.40 9.67 -43.15
CA CYS A 73 -1.93 10.73 -42.24
C CYS A 73 -0.54 10.50 -41.66
N GLY A 74 0.10 9.34 -41.89
CA GLY A 74 1.43 9.03 -41.38
C GLY A 74 1.51 8.78 -39.87
N MET A 75 0.34 8.63 -39.17
CA MET A 75 0.33 8.37 -37.74
C MET A 75 0.76 6.91 -37.48
N PRO A 76 1.71 6.68 -36.52
CA PRO A 76 1.97 5.34 -36.01
C PRO A 76 0.78 4.84 -35.20
N LEU A 77 0.35 3.62 -35.45
CA LEU A 77 -0.87 3.03 -34.92
C LEU A 77 -0.57 1.66 -34.32
N ASP A 78 -1.14 1.39 -33.14
CA ASP A 78 -1.22 0.04 -32.59
C ASP A 78 -2.47 -0.66 -33.14
N ALA A 79 -2.38 -1.97 -33.43
CA ALA A 79 -3.54 -2.71 -33.91
C ALA A 79 -4.52 -3.00 -32.76
N LEU A 80 -5.81 -2.69 -32.99
CA LEU A 80 -6.86 -2.92 -32.01
C LEU A 80 -8.06 -3.64 -32.64
N ARG A 81 -8.39 -4.83 -32.15
CA ARG A 81 -9.63 -5.54 -32.52
C ARG A 81 -10.74 -5.15 -31.56
N THR A 82 -11.71 -4.37 -32.03
CA THR A 82 -12.86 -3.94 -31.23
C THR A 82 -14.10 -3.77 -32.08
N ARG A 83 -15.28 -4.03 -31.49
CA ARG A 83 -16.57 -3.71 -32.08
C ARG A 83 -17.06 -2.31 -31.80
N LYS A 84 -16.38 -1.59 -30.86
CA LYS A 84 -16.74 -0.21 -30.51
C LYS A 84 -16.52 0.69 -31.72
N SER A 85 -17.54 1.43 -32.08
CA SER A 85 -17.49 2.44 -33.15
C SER A 85 -17.26 3.86 -32.61
N VAL A 86 -17.48 4.08 -31.32
CA VAL A 86 -17.23 5.35 -30.62
C VAL A 86 -16.59 5.07 -29.29
N PHE A 87 -15.53 5.80 -28.96
CA PHE A 87 -14.96 5.86 -27.61
C PHE A 87 -14.30 7.20 -27.35
N SER A 88 -14.16 7.56 -26.08
CA SER A 88 -13.54 8.80 -25.66
C SER A 88 -12.53 8.51 -24.55
N GLU A 89 -11.42 9.22 -24.57
CA GLU A 89 -10.36 9.16 -23.57
C GLU A 89 -10.06 10.55 -23.04
N ASN A 90 -9.63 10.61 -21.77
CA ASN A 90 -9.27 11.84 -21.10
C ASN A 90 -7.90 11.69 -20.47
N GLU A 91 -7.02 12.66 -20.71
CA GLU A 91 -5.65 12.62 -20.22
C GLU A 91 -5.19 14.00 -19.77
N TYR A 92 -4.03 14.02 -19.08
CA TYR A 92 -3.41 15.26 -18.64
C TYR A 92 -2.09 15.52 -19.36
N PHE A 93 -1.96 16.74 -19.84
CA PHE A 93 -0.76 17.29 -20.47
C PHE A 93 -0.17 18.37 -19.59
N SER A 94 1.16 18.50 -19.54
CA SER A 94 1.80 19.57 -18.79
C SER A 94 2.79 20.41 -19.63
N ILE A 95 2.97 21.66 -19.19
CA ILE A 95 4.01 22.58 -19.69
C ILE A 95 4.76 23.15 -18.50
N VAL A 96 6.08 23.02 -18.50
CA VAL A 96 6.99 23.62 -17.54
C VAL A 96 7.54 24.92 -18.13
N THR A 97 7.25 26.05 -17.46
CA THR A 97 7.63 27.39 -17.94
C THR A 97 7.93 28.32 -16.77
N THR A 98 8.30 29.56 -17.07
CA THR A 98 8.56 30.60 -16.07
C THR A 98 7.68 31.81 -16.30
N SER A 99 7.38 32.55 -15.25
CA SER A 99 6.75 33.86 -15.32
C SER A 99 7.37 34.76 -14.25
N LYS A 100 8.07 35.81 -14.67
CA LYS A 100 8.95 36.59 -13.78
C LYS A 100 9.90 35.68 -13.00
N GLN A 101 9.92 35.79 -11.65
CA GLN A 101 10.72 34.97 -10.76
C GLN A 101 10.13 33.59 -10.46
N TYR A 102 8.92 33.29 -10.91
CA TYR A 102 8.24 32.04 -10.55
C TYR A 102 8.52 30.94 -11.55
N GLN A 103 8.78 29.74 -11.03
CA GLN A 103 8.64 28.50 -11.80
C GLN A 103 7.15 28.15 -11.89
N VAL A 104 6.67 27.84 -13.08
CA VAL A 104 5.26 27.54 -13.33
C VAL A 104 5.13 26.18 -14.02
N ILE A 105 4.30 25.33 -13.48
CA ILE A 105 3.88 24.09 -14.13
C ILE A 105 2.39 24.22 -14.43
N ARG A 106 2.05 24.14 -15.70
CA ARG A 106 0.68 24.28 -16.21
C ARG A 106 0.16 22.92 -16.59
N PHE A 107 -1.02 22.56 -16.14
CA PHE A 107 -1.68 21.30 -16.46
C PHE A 107 -2.94 21.57 -17.28
N PHE A 108 -3.08 20.78 -18.33
CA PHE A 108 -4.18 20.86 -19.26
C PHE A 108 -4.92 19.53 -19.27
N PHE A 109 -6.24 19.59 -19.27
CA PHE A 109 -7.09 18.45 -19.49
C PHE A 109 -7.33 18.29 -20.98
N VAL A 110 -7.01 17.12 -21.51
CA VAL A 110 -7.10 16.80 -22.94
C VAL A 110 -8.15 15.72 -23.10
N LYS A 111 -9.09 15.94 -23.99
CA LYS A 111 -10.12 14.97 -24.35
C LYS A 111 -9.93 14.55 -25.79
N SER A 112 -10.07 13.27 -26.07
CA SER A 112 -10.19 12.73 -27.41
C SER A 112 -11.52 12.01 -27.58
N ARG A 113 -12.11 12.13 -28.75
CA ARG A 113 -13.29 11.36 -29.16
C ARG A 113 -13.07 10.77 -30.52
N TYR A 114 -13.05 9.47 -30.55
CA TYR A 114 -12.99 8.71 -31.78
C TYR A 114 -14.39 8.29 -32.23
N LYS A 115 -14.66 8.40 -33.54
CA LYS A 115 -15.83 7.82 -34.21
C LYS A 115 -15.36 7.17 -35.50
N ALA A 116 -15.73 5.90 -35.71
CA ALA A 116 -15.28 5.10 -36.85
C ALA A 116 -15.54 5.81 -38.19
N GLY A 117 -14.51 5.88 -39.05
CA GLY A 117 -14.57 6.52 -40.36
C GLY A 117 -14.58 8.06 -40.31
N GLN A 118 -14.36 8.68 -39.16
CA GLN A 118 -14.26 10.13 -39.02
C GLN A 118 -12.90 10.49 -38.38
N ALA A 119 -12.42 11.70 -38.66
CA ALA A 119 -11.27 12.26 -37.96
C ALA A 119 -11.56 12.41 -36.47
N ALA A 120 -10.54 12.14 -35.62
CA ALA A 120 -10.66 12.30 -34.19
C ALA A 120 -10.97 13.78 -33.81
N GLU A 121 -11.86 13.92 -32.85
CA GLU A 121 -12.17 15.22 -32.24
C GLU A 121 -11.33 15.40 -30.97
N TYR A 122 -10.63 16.54 -30.86
CA TYR A 122 -9.84 16.87 -29.71
C TYR A 122 -10.25 18.18 -29.06
N SER A 123 -10.27 18.19 -27.72
CA SER A 123 -10.36 19.43 -26.96
C SER A 123 -9.28 19.48 -25.88
N ILE A 124 -8.80 20.69 -25.58
CA ILE A 124 -7.77 20.93 -24.58
C ILE A 124 -8.00 22.27 -23.88
N TYR A 125 -8.00 22.25 -22.55
CA TYR A 125 -8.13 23.47 -21.75
C TYR A 125 -7.33 23.37 -20.46
N GLU A 126 -6.86 24.50 -19.96
CA GLU A 126 -6.05 24.59 -18.74
C GLU A 126 -6.90 24.38 -17.50
N VAL A 127 -6.45 23.52 -16.60
CA VAL A 127 -7.18 23.17 -15.38
C VAL A 127 -6.44 23.56 -14.10
N VAL A 128 -5.10 23.44 -14.06
CA VAL A 128 -4.28 23.75 -12.89
C VAL A 128 -2.99 24.44 -13.31
N GLN A 129 -2.56 25.40 -12.51
CA GLN A 129 -1.22 26.00 -12.54
C GLN A 129 -0.59 25.86 -11.15
N ARG A 130 0.60 25.30 -11.08
CA ARG A 130 1.44 25.25 -9.88
C ARG A 130 2.51 26.33 -10.00
N TRP A 131 2.47 27.29 -9.12
CA TRP A 131 3.40 28.40 -9.05
C TRP A 131 4.34 28.19 -7.88
N ILE A 132 5.65 28.19 -8.13
CA ILE A 132 6.68 27.97 -7.11
C ILE A 132 7.58 29.20 -7.10
N SER A 133 7.71 29.83 -5.94
CA SER A 133 8.63 30.96 -5.75
C SER A 133 10.10 30.48 -5.69
N PRO A 134 11.08 31.37 -5.82
CA PRO A 134 12.50 31.03 -5.64
C PRO A 134 12.85 30.39 -4.28
N LYS A 135 11.98 30.56 -3.29
CA LYS A 135 12.12 29.99 -1.94
C LYS A 135 11.26 28.73 -1.73
N GLY A 136 10.72 28.13 -2.79
CA GLY A 136 9.89 26.93 -2.70
C GLY A 136 8.46 27.15 -2.19
N THR A 137 8.04 28.41 -1.91
CA THR A 137 6.65 28.68 -1.55
C THR A 137 5.73 28.47 -2.74
N THR A 138 4.63 27.73 -2.52
CA THR A 138 3.75 27.31 -3.60
C THR A 138 2.40 28.04 -3.58
N THR A 139 1.85 28.29 -4.76
CA THR A 139 0.48 28.79 -4.96
C THR A 139 -0.17 28.01 -6.10
N THR A 140 -1.36 27.48 -5.85
CA THR A 140 -2.15 26.78 -6.85
C THR A 140 -3.21 27.72 -7.40
N VAL A 141 -3.28 27.85 -8.73
CA VAL A 141 -4.37 28.50 -9.44
C VAL A 141 -5.06 27.44 -10.28
N ALA A 142 -6.36 27.24 -10.10
CA ALA A 142 -7.06 26.13 -10.75
C ALA A 142 -8.53 26.46 -11.04
N ARG A 143 -9.09 25.75 -12.01
CA ARG A 143 -10.53 25.65 -12.20
C ARG A 143 -11.18 24.93 -11.02
N LEU A 144 -12.48 25.05 -10.88
CA LEU A 144 -13.23 24.25 -9.91
C LEU A 144 -13.24 22.80 -10.37
N ARG A 145 -12.88 21.89 -9.43
CA ARG A 145 -12.96 20.44 -9.63
C ARG A 145 -13.99 19.89 -8.67
N GLY A 146 -15.03 19.26 -9.22
CA GLY A 146 -16.00 18.50 -8.47
C GLY A 146 -15.56 17.04 -8.41
N MET A 147 -15.66 16.43 -7.21
CA MET A 147 -15.51 14.97 -7.07
C MET A 147 -16.91 14.39 -6.94
N SER A 148 -17.31 13.56 -7.91
CA SER A 148 -18.56 12.80 -7.81
C SER A 148 -18.38 11.56 -6.94
N MET A 149 -19.48 11.00 -6.42
CA MET A 149 -19.48 9.75 -5.67
C MET A 149 -18.94 8.55 -6.49
N LEU A 150 -18.82 8.68 -7.79
CA LEU A 150 -18.31 7.67 -8.73
C LEU A 150 -16.83 7.86 -9.09
N TYR A 151 -16.07 8.71 -8.39
CA TYR A 151 -14.64 8.98 -8.60
C TYR A 151 -14.26 9.50 -10.01
N TYR A 152 -15.19 10.10 -10.75
CA TYR A 152 -14.87 10.73 -12.02
C TYR A 152 -14.33 12.14 -11.80
N ASP A 153 -13.23 12.45 -12.48
CA ASP A 153 -12.66 13.79 -12.54
C ASP A 153 -13.60 14.73 -13.29
N GLN A 154 -14.32 15.55 -12.54
CA GLN A 154 -15.20 16.55 -13.14
C GLN A 154 -14.58 17.93 -12.97
N TRP A 155 -14.08 18.49 -14.06
CA TRP A 155 -13.68 19.87 -14.13
C TRP A 155 -14.84 20.74 -14.58
N ALA A 156 -15.10 21.82 -13.84
CA ALA A 156 -16.02 22.86 -14.29
C ALA A 156 -15.30 23.68 -15.37
N GLU A 157 -15.42 23.26 -16.63
CA GLU A 157 -14.69 23.81 -17.78
C GLU A 157 -14.86 25.32 -17.94
N TYR A 158 -16.03 25.85 -17.58
CA TYR A 158 -16.37 27.26 -17.67
C TYR A 158 -16.05 28.05 -16.39
N SER A 159 -15.55 27.39 -15.32
CA SER A 159 -15.16 28.11 -14.11
C SER A 159 -13.86 28.90 -14.31
N ASP A 160 -13.73 30.01 -13.58
CA ASP A 160 -12.51 30.80 -13.60
C ASP A 160 -11.32 30.10 -12.97
N MET A 161 -10.15 30.42 -13.49
CA MET A 161 -8.87 30.06 -12.88
C MET A 161 -8.62 30.92 -11.65
N GLU A 162 -8.81 30.37 -10.46
CA GLU A 162 -8.67 31.08 -9.19
C GLU A 162 -7.66 30.45 -8.27
N VAL A 163 -7.14 31.21 -7.31
CA VAL A 163 -6.32 30.66 -6.23
C VAL A 163 -7.14 29.64 -5.44
N ARG A 164 -6.63 28.43 -5.32
CA ARG A 164 -7.27 27.30 -4.63
C ARG A 164 -6.38 26.79 -3.50
N LYS A 165 -7.01 26.27 -2.44
CA LYS A 165 -6.34 25.42 -1.46
C LYS A 165 -6.55 23.95 -1.86
N ASN A 166 -5.50 23.15 -1.76
CA ASN A 166 -5.68 21.71 -1.85
C ASN A 166 -6.49 21.23 -0.64
N ASN A 167 -7.32 20.23 -0.82
CA ASN A 167 -8.12 19.62 0.23
C ASN A 167 -7.50 18.26 0.64
N ARG A 168 -8.14 17.56 1.57
CA ARG A 168 -7.71 16.23 2.04
C ARG A 168 -7.69 15.17 0.92
N LEU A 169 -8.43 15.40 -0.17
CA LEU A 169 -8.51 14.51 -1.32
C LEU A 169 -7.49 14.88 -2.41
N HIS A 170 -6.59 15.82 -2.14
CA HIS A 170 -5.56 16.26 -3.08
C HIS A 170 -6.12 16.62 -4.48
N ALA A 171 -7.28 17.30 -4.49
CA ALA A 171 -8.08 17.55 -5.70
C ALA A 171 -7.33 18.24 -6.86
N TYR A 172 -6.21 18.90 -6.58
CA TYR A 172 -5.41 19.62 -7.59
C TYR A 172 -4.03 18.98 -7.83
N ASP A 173 -3.77 17.77 -7.28
CA ASP A 173 -2.59 16.99 -7.59
C ASP A 173 -2.85 16.20 -8.87
N ILE A 174 -2.06 16.49 -9.91
CA ILE A 174 -2.25 15.93 -11.25
C ILE A 174 -0.93 15.30 -11.70
N THR A 175 -1.02 14.06 -12.17
CA THR A 175 0.07 13.38 -12.84
C THR A 175 -0.18 13.43 -14.35
N PRO A 176 0.60 14.19 -15.13
CA PRO A 176 0.43 14.27 -16.57
C PRO A 176 1.00 13.01 -17.24
N VAL A 177 0.35 12.57 -18.33
CA VAL A 177 0.86 11.47 -19.16
C VAL A 177 2.10 11.91 -19.92
N CYS A 178 2.12 13.16 -20.38
CA CYS A 178 3.27 13.73 -21.05
C CYS A 178 3.46 15.23 -20.71
N THR A 179 4.72 15.67 -20.87
CA THR A 179 5.13 17.06 -20.68
C THR A 179 5.70 17.60 -21.97
N TYR A 180 5.38 18.84 -22.32
CA TYR A 180 5.94 19.49 -23.50
C TYR A 180 7.48 19.58 -23.40
N PRO A 181 8.26 19.14 -24.41
CA PRO A 181 9.71 18.99 -24.28
C PRO A 181 10.47 20.32 -24.13
N ARG A 182 9.96 21.42 -24.71
CA ARG A 182 10.59 22.74 -24.60
C ARG A 182 10.21 23.39 -23.27
N GLN A 183 11.08 23.21 -22.26
CA GLN A 183 10.87 23.68 -20.90
C GLN A 183 11.71 24.92 -20.58
N ARG A 184 11.24 25.71 -19.62
CA ARG A 184 11.95 26.89 -19.08
C ARG A 184 12.06 26.78 -17.57
N PHE A 185 13.23 27.15 -17.04
CA PHE A 185 13.54 27.03 -15.61
C PHE A 185 14.03 28.36 -15.05
N ILE A 186 13.66 28.65 -13.80
CA ILE A 186 14.22 29.79 -13.07
C ILE A 186 15.69 29.51 -12.73
N PRO A 187 16.54 30.57 -12.60
CA PRO A 187 17.95 30.40 -12.29
C PRO A 187 18.24 29.63 -11.00
N GLU A 188 17.37 29.75 -10.01
CA GLU A 188 17.47 29.10 -8.71
C GLU A 188 17.50 27.57 -8.84
N LEU A 189 16.67 26.98 -9.67
CA LEU A 189 16.69 25.53 -9.92
C LEU A 189 18.05 25.06 -10.43
N LYS A 190 18.64 25.79 -11.37
CA LYS A 190 19.98 25.48 -11.91
C LYS A 190 21.06 25.62 -10.83
N ARG A 191 21.01 26.68 -10.04
CA ARG A 191 21.96 26.88 -8.90
C ARG A 191 21.85 25.76 -7.87
N ASN A 192 20.65 25.22 -7.66
CA ASN A 192 20.40 24.11 -6.72
C ASN A 192 20.69 22.74 -7.33
N GLY A 193 21.33 22.68 -8.54
CA GLY A 193 21.84 21.46 -9.14
C GLY A 193 20.91 20.80 -10.15
N PHE A 194 19.73 21.39 -10.47
CA PHE A 194 18.85 20.84 -11.48
C PHE A 194 19.44 21.00 -12.90
N ASN A 195 19.64 19.89 -13.58
CA ASN A 195 20.27 19.80 -14.89
C ASN A 195 19.31 19.51 -16.06
N GLY A 196 17.99 19.37 -15.77
CA GLY A 196 16.95 19.02 -16.74
C GLY A 196 16.41 17.61 -16.60
N ASP A 197 17.07 16.74 -15.81
CA ASP A 197 16.58 15.38 -15.51
C ASP A 197 15.72 15.38 -14.24
N TYR A 198 14.62 14.65 -14.30
CA TYR A 198 13.66 14.54 -13.21
C TYR A 198 13.86 13.31 -12.30
N TYR A 199 14.75 12.40 -12.66
CA TYR A 199 15.09 11.22 -11.87
C TYR A 199 13.88 10.38 -11.41
N ASN A 200 12.85 10.29 -12.25
CA ASN A 200 11.57 9.66 -11.95
C ASN A 200 10.81 10.32 -10.76
N ILE A 201 10.99 11.62 -10.55
CA ILE A 201 10.25 12.43 -9.60
C ILE A 201 9.35 13.39 -10.41
N LEU A 202 8.14 13.64 -9.94
CA LEU A 202 7.26 14.61 -10.59
C LEU A 202 7.89 16.01 -10.55
N PRO A 203 7.82 16.79 -11.65
CA PRO A 203 8.45 18.10 -11.73
C PRO A 203 8.08 19.04 -10.57
N TYR A 204 6.82 19.05 -10.17
CA TYR A 204 6.34 19.88 -9.07
C TYR A 204 7.00 19.51 -7.74
N ASP A 205 7.05 18.22 -7.41
CA ASP A 205 7.59 17.72 -6.15
C ASP A 205 9.10 17.95 -6.06
N LEU A 206 9.80 17.70 -7.19
CA LEU A 206 11.24 17.95 -7.26
C LEU A 206 11.58 19.42 -7.07
N PHE A 207 10.91 20.32 -7.82
CA PHE A 207 11.19 21.75 -7.75
C PHE A 207 10.86 22.33 -6.38
N MET A 208 9.72 21.93 -5.80
CA MET A 208 9.36 22.33 -4.45
C MET A 208 10.43 21.88 -3.44
N ALA A 209 10.84 20.62 -3.48
CA ALA A 209 11.82 20.07 -2.55
C ALA A 209 13.17 20.79 -2.63
N ILE A 210 13.76 20.92 -3.83
CA ILE A 210 15.10 21.53 -3.98
C ILE A 210 15.13 23.05 -3.82
N LEU A 211 13.98 23.72 -3.85
CA LEU A 211 13.88 25.16 -3.58
C LEU A 211 13.57 25.48 -2.10
N SER A 212 12.99 24.53 -1.36
CA SER A 212 12.56 24.73 0.02
C SER A 212 13.42 24.00 1.06
N ASP A 213 14.17 22.97 0.67
CA ASP A 213 14.94 22.12 1.59
C ASP A 213 16.39 21.93 1.11
N SER A 214 17.33 22.44 1.90
CA SER A 214 18.77 22.31 1.63
C SER A 214 19.28 20.87 1.62
N ARG A 215 18.57 19.93 2.25
CA ARG A 215 18.90 18.51 2.23
C ARG A 215 18.56 17.91 0.86
N ALA A 216 17.39 18.24 0.32
CA ALA A 216 17.00 17.83 -1.03
C ALA A 216 17.97 18.39 -2.09
N GLU A 217 18.36 19.67 -1.96
CA GLU A 217 19.39 20.30 -2.79
C GLU A 217 20.73 19.56 -2.68
N THR A 218 21.17 19.23 -1.46
CA THR A 218 22.43 18.51 -1.23
C THR A 218 22.39 17.11 -1.85
N LEU A 219 21.28 16.37 -1.70
CA LEU A 219 21.12 15.05 -2.30
C LEU A 219 21.18 15.11 -3.82
N LEU A 220 20.54 16.11 -4.43
CA LEU A 220 20.59 16.31 -5.87
C LEU A 220 22.02 16.60 -6.35
N LYS A 221 22.72 17.57 -5.75
CA LYS A 221 24.09 17.96 -6.08
C LYS A 221 25.09 16.83 -5.87
N ALA A 222 24.86 15.97 -4.88
CA ALA A 222 25.72 14.83 -4.58
C ALA A 222 25.39 13.57 -5.41
N GLY A 223 24.45 13.63 -6.36
CA GLY A 223 24.07 12.49 -7.18
C GLY A 223 23.30 11.38 -6.42
N GLN A 224 22.77 11.67 -5.23
CA GLN A 224 22.04 10.71 -4.40
C GLN A 224 20.55 10.60 -4.82
N TYR A 225 20.31 10.30 -6.11
CA TYR A 225 18.98 10.39 -6.72
C TYR A 225 17.96 9.39 -6.16
N ALA A 226 18.42 8.19 -5.81
CA ALA A 226 17.52 7.19 -5.22
C ALA A 226 17.08 7.60 -3.82
N MET A 227 17.99 8.17 -3.01
CA MET A 227 17.66 8.71 -1.70
C MET A 227 16.77 9.96 -1.81
N LEU A 228 17.05 10.86 -2.75
CA LEU A 228 16.23 12.05 -3.02
C LEU A 228 14.79 11.65 -3.38
N ARG A 229 14.63 10.68 -4.28
CA ARG A 229 13.32 10.16 -4.67
C ARG A 229 12.58 9.55 -3.48
N HIS A 230 13.27 8.77 -2.66
CA HIS A 230 12.68 8.18 -1.45
C HIS A 230 12.27 9.27 -0.45
N TYR A 231 13.11 10.27 -0.24
CA TYR A 231 12.85 11.40 0.65
C TYR A 231 11.61 12.20 0.23
N ILE A 232 11.48 12.52 -1.06
CA ILE A 232 10.36 13.29 -1.58
C ILE A 232 9.03 12.50 -1.52
N ARG A 233 9.08 11.18 -1.80
CA ARG A 233 7.88 10.34 -1.84
C ARG A 233 7.40 9.85 -0.48
N SER A 234 8.30 9.75 0.47
CA SER A 234 8.02 9.17 1.79
C SER A 234 8.13 10.24 2.86
N SER A 235 7.05 10.50 3.58
CA SER A 235 7.04 11.45 4.70
C SER A 235 7.78 10.87 5.91
N PHE A 236 9.11 10.81 5.88
CA PHE A 236 9.93 10.40 7.01
C PHE A 236 10.84 11.54 7.48
N ASP A 237 11.22 11.52 8.75
CA ASP A 237 12.14 12.48 9.31
C ASP A 237 13.57 12.22 8.81
N MET A 238 14.01 12.97 7.79
CA MET A 238 15.36 12.89 7.24
C MET A 238 16.43 13.30 8.27
N GLU A 239 16.10 14.15 9.25
CA GLU A 239 17.07 14.59 10.26
C GLU A 239 17.70 13.41 10.98
N ARG A 240 16.89 12.42 11.32
CA ARG A 240 17.34 11.18 11.96
C ARG A 240 18.42 10.43 11.18
N TYR A 241 18.44 10.54 9.86
CA TYR A 241 19.36 9.81 8.97
C TYR A 241 20.45 10.72 8.39
N TRP A 242 20.35 12.02 8.57
CA TRP A 242 21.15 12.99 7.84
C TRP A 242 22.65 12.87 8.10
N SER A 243 23.07 12.57 9.34
CA SER A 243 24.48 12.29 9.65
C SER A 243 25.04 11.13 8.83
N SER A 244 24.30 10.02 8.75
CA SER A 244 24.69 8.83 7.99
C SER A 244 24.70 9.10 6.48
N VAL A 245 23.74 9.86 5.96
CA VAL A 245 23.71 10.28 4.53
C VAL A 245 24.95 11.13 4.20
N LYS A 246 25.32 12.09 5.07
CA LYS A 246 26.54 12.91 4.88
C LYS A 246 27.81 12.05 4.82
N ILE A 247 27.86 10.98 5.58
CA ILE A 247 28.98 10.02 5.56
C ILE A 247 29.03 9.30 4.22
N CYS A 248 27.89 8.83 3.71
CA CYS A 248 27.83 8.24 2.37
C CYS A 248 28.37 9.20 1.29
N ILE A 249 27.90 10.44 1.30
CA ILE A 249 28.36 11.48 0.35
C ILE A 249 29.87 11.71 0.46
N ARG A 250 30.42 11.87 1.67
CA ARG A 250 31.87 12.12 1.90
C ARG A 250 32.74 10.95 1.43
N ASN A 251 32.23 9.73 1.52
CA ASN A 251 32.97 8.53 1.11
C ASN A 251 32.69 8.13 -0.34
N GLY A 252 32.02 8.97 -1.14
CA GLY A 252 31.70 8.67 -2.53
C GLY A 252 30.73 7.49 -2.71
N TYR A 253 30.02 7.10 -1.63
CA TYR A 253 29.06 6.00 -1.69
C TYR A 253 27.72 6.48 -2.24
N THR A 254 27.28 5.87 -3.34
CA THR A 254 25.96 6.15 -3.92
C THR A 254 24.93 5.17 -3.38
N ILE A 255 23.90 5.69 -2.72
CA ILE A 255 22.78 4.91 -2.20
C ILE A 255 21.93 4.47 -3.39
N SER A 256 21.93 3.18 -3.70
CA SER A 256 21.22 2.61 -4.86
C SER A 256 19.71 2.49 -4.62
N ASP A 257 19.29 2.26 -3.38
CA ASP A 257 17.89 2.20 -2.95
C ASP A 257 17.72 2.92 -1.61
N GLY A 258 17.00 4.04 -1.62
CA GLY A 258 16.81 4.87 -0.42
C GLY A 258 15.96 4.21 0.65
N SER A 259 14.97 3.39 0.26
CA SER A 259 14.10 2.66 1.21
C SER A 259 14.87 1.57 1.93
N MET A 260 15.54 0.72 1.15
CA MET A 260 16.35 -0.38 1.69
C MET A 260 17.50 0.13 2.56
N TRP A 261 18.17 1.22 2.13
CA TRP A 261 19.24 1.82 2.91
C TRP A 261 18.71 2.36 4.26
N ARG A 262 17.58 3.06 4.28
CA ARG A 262 16.95 3.55 5.51
C ARG A 262 16.63 2.40 6.46
N ASP A 263 16.01 1.35 5.95
CA ASP A 263 15.68 0.17 6.76
C ASP A 263 16.95 -0.52 7.29
N THR A 264 18.04 -0.54 6.51
CA THR A 264 19.35 -1.04 6.95
C THR A 264 19.90 -0.20 8.11
N ILE A 265 19.81 1.14 8.03
CA ILE A 265 20.23 2.03 9.13
C ILE A 265 19.41 1.77 10.40
N ASP A 266 18.10 1.57 10.29
CA ASP A 266 17.26 1.26 11.44
C ASP A 266 17.59 -0.12 12.05
N LEU A 267 17.89 -1.12 11.23
CA LEU A 267 18.37 -2.42 11.68
C LEU A 267 19.75 -2.34 12.37
N LEU A 268 20.69 -1.57 11.80
CA LEU A 268 22.00 -1.34 12.42
C LEU A 268 21.85 -0.70 13.81
N ARG A 269 21.00 0.33 13.95
CA ARG A 269 20.69 0.95 15.25
C ARG A 269 20.06 -0.03 16.22
N HIS A 270 19.12 -0.84 15.76
CA HIS A 270 18.51 -1.89 16.59
C HIS A 270 19.55 -2.82 17.18
N PHE A 271 20.61 -3.14 16.41
CA PHE A 271 21.72 -3.99 16.86
C PHE A 271 22.88 -3.21 17.53
N GLY A 272 22.68 -1.93 17.88
CA GLY A 272 23.69 -1.10 18.55
C GLY A 272 24.93 -0.82 17.71
N LYS A 273 24.83 -0.84 16.37
CA LYS A 273 25.93 -0.50 15.47
C LYS A 273 26.05 1.00 15.30
N ASP A 274 27.30 1.48 15.19
CA ASP A 274 27.58 2.90 14.98
C ASP A 274 27.21 3.33 13.56
N THR A 275 26.10 4.05 13.43
CA THR A 275 25.63 4.59 12.16
C THR A 275 26.35 5.89 11.73
N ASN A 276 27.41 6.29 12.45
CA ASN A 276 28.34 7.34 12.05
C ASN A 276 29.66 6.77 11.48
N SER A 277 29.78 5.45 11.37
CA SER A 277 30.93 4.80 10.76
C SER A 277 30.65 4.40 9.31
N PRO A 278 31.51 4.79 8.33
CA PRO A 278 31.35 4.39 6.94
C PRO A 278 31.35 2.86 6.74
N LYS A 279 32.00 2.11 7.62
CA LYS A 279 32.00 0.65 7.61
C LYS A 279 30.58 0.05 7.61
N TYR A 280 29.64 0.69 8.27
CA TYR A 280 28.26 0.18 8.41
C TYR A 280 27.29 0.88 7.46
N VAL A 281 27.46 2.20 7.22
CA VAL A 281 26.49 2.96 6.42
C VAL A 281 26.77 2.94 4.93
N CYS A 282 27.98 2.47 4.51
CA CYS A 282 28.40 2.34 3.11
C CYS A 282 28.73 0.86 2.78
N PRO A 283 27.77 -0.07 2.88
CA PRO A 283 28.07 -1.47 2.58
C PRO A 283 28.38 -1.67 1.11
N ALA A 284 29.32 -2.58 0.80
CA ALA A 284 29.68 -2.89 -0.59
C ALA A 284 28.47 -3.47 -1.36
N ASP A 285 27.65 -4.29 -0.70
CA ASP A 285 26.37 -4.80 -1.21
C ASP A 285 25.28 -4.47 -0.18
N LEU A 286 24.45 -3.47 -0.51
CA LEU A 286 23.37 -3.00 0.34
C LEU A 286 22.33 -4.10 0.58
N LYS A 287 22.00 -4.86 -0.46
CA LYS A 287 20.97 -5.91 -0.37
C LYS A 287 21.44 -7.06 0.52
N ALA A 288 22.66 -7.53 0.32
CA ALA A 288 23.22 -8.61 1.12
C ALA A 288 23.32 -8.24 2.61
N GLU A 289 23.75 -7.00 2.94
CA GLU A 289 23.81 -6.55 4.33
C GLU A 289 22.42 -6.36 4.95
N HIS A 290 21.48 -5.80 4.21
CA HIS A 290 20.08 -5.68 4.62
C HIS A 290 19.48 -7.06 4.93
N ASP A 291 19.57 -8.02 4.00
CA ASP A 291 18.99 -9.35 4.16
C ASP A 291 19.57 -10.09 5.35
N LYS A 292 20.91 -10.00 5.57
CA LYS A 292 21.59 -10.54 6.73
C LYS A 292 21.06 -9.98 8.06
N LEU A 293 20.83 -8.66 8.12
CA LEU A 293 20.30 -8.01 9.32
C LEU A 293 18.81 -8.37 9.55
N VAL A 294 18.02 -8.50 8.51
CA VAL A 294 16.63 -8.97 8.57
C VAL A 294 16.56 -10.39 9.11
N ILE A 295 17.37 -11.31 8.59
CA ILE A 295 17.45 -12.70 9.09
C ILE A 295 17.82 -12.72 10.58
N LYS A 296 18.81 -11.90 10.97
CA LYS A 296 19.22 -11.80 12.38
C LYS A 296 18.08 -11.30 13.26
N ARG A 297 17.34 -10.29 12.84
CA ARG A 297 16.20 -9.73 13.58
C ARG A 297 15.05 -10.74 13.69
N ASN A 298 14.76 -11.47 12.62
CA ASN A 298 13.72 -12.50 12.63
C ASN A 298 14.06 -13.64 13.59
N ARG A 299 15.32 -14.09 13.61
CA ARG A 299 15.79 -15.09 14.59
C ARG A 299 15.69 -14.60 16.03
N GLN A 300 15.99 -13.33 16.29
CA GLN A 300 15.84 -12.73 17.61
C GLN A 300 14.37 -12.71 18.04
N ARG A 301 13.47 -12.22 17.19
CA ARG A 301 12.03 -12.19 17.44
C ARG A 301 11.44 -13.58 17.69
N GLU A 302 11.89 -14.58 16.95
CA GLU A 302 11.43 -15.96 17.13
C GLU A 302 11.85 -16.50 18.50
N ARG A 303 13.09 -16.24 18.93
CA ARG A 303 13.55 -16.60 20.27
C ARG A 303 12.73 -15.92 21.37
N GLU A 304 12.53 -14.61 21.26
CA GLU A 304 11.74 -13.83 22.23
C GLU A 304 10.30 -14.36 22.30
N ARG A 305 9.68 -14.66 21.16
CA ARG A 305 8.32 -15.22 21.09
C ARG A 305 8.27 -16.63 21.72
N THR A 306 9.23 -17.48 21.43
CA THR A 306 9.29 -18.83 22.00
C THR A 306 9.46 -18.78 23.51
N GLU A 307 10.30 -17.88 24.00
CA GLU A 307 10.54 -17.70 25.44
C GLU A 307 9.30 -17.15 26.16
N GLU A 308 8.61 -16.18 25.54
CA GLU A 308 7.35 -15.66 26.04
C GLU A 308 6.25 -16.75 26.09
N GLN A 309 6.15 -17.57 25.05
CA GLN A 309 5.21 -18.69 25.00
C GLN A 309 5.51 -19.73 26.12
N ARG A 310 6.79 -20.05 26.32
CA ARG A 310 7.20 -20.94 27.41
C ARG A 310 6.84 -20.40 28.79
N ARG A 311 7.14 -19.11 29.03
CA ARG A 311 6.81 -18.44 30.29
C ARG A 311 5.31 -18.45 30.55
N LYS A 312 4.51 -18.15 29.51
CA LYS A 312 3.05 -18.17 29.60
C LYS A 312 2.52 -19.57 29.85
N ALA A 313 3.04 -20.61 29.21
CA ALA A 313 2.63 -21.98 29.42
C ALA A 313 2.88 -22.44 30.89
N VAL A 314 4.03 -22.08 31.47
CA VAL A 314 4.35 -22.37 32.88
C VAL A 314 3.40 -21.63 33.83
N GLU A 315 3.07 -20.39 33.53
CA GLU A 315 2.11 -19.60 34.33
C GLU A 315 0.69 -20.14 34.23
N ASP A 316 0.24 -20.49 33.04
CA ASP A 316 -1.08 -21.10 32.81
C ASP A 316 -1.20 -22.45 33.53
N GLU A 317 -0.18 -23.30 33.50
CA GLU A 317 -0.13 -24.57 34.23
C GLU A 317 -0.21 -24.36 35.74
N LYS A 318 0.58 -23.42 36.29
CA LYS A 318 0.54 -23.07 37.71
C LYS A 318 -0.83 -22.56 38.16
N ASN A 319 -1.46 -21.70 37.34
CA ASN A 319 -2.78 -21.16 37.62
C ASN A 319 -3.85 -22.25 37.56
N TYR A 320 -3.75 -23.16 36.58
CA TYR A 320 -4.66 -24.29 36.43
C TYR A 320 -4.55 -25.25 37.62
N LEU A 321 -3.33 -25.63 38.00
CA LEU A 321 -3.10 -26.47 39.20
C LEU A 321 -3.69 -25.84 40.48
N LYS A 322 -3.46 -24.54 40.67
CA LYS A 322 -4.00 -23.81 41.81
C LYS A 322 -5.54 -23.78 41.81
N ALA A 323 -6.16 -23.64 40.63
CA ALA A 323 -7.60 -23.51 40.51
C ALA A 323 -8.34 -24.84 40.47
N LYS A 324 -7.75 -25.90 39.95
CA LYS A 324 -8.39 -27.17 39.65
C LYS A 324 -7.72 -28.36 40.32
N GLY A 325 -6.55 -28.20 40.90
CA GLY A 325 -5.79 -29.32 41.52
C GLY A 325 -6.57 -30.09 42.60
N ILE A 326 -7.51 -29.45 43.29
CA ILE A 326 -8.37 -30.11 44.25
C ILE A 326 -9.26 -31.20 43.65
N PHE A 327 -9.51 -31.17 42.36
CA PHE A 327 -10.30 -32.16 41.60
C PHE A 327 -9.47 -33.27 40.99
N PHE A 328 -8.14 -33.16 41.00
CA PHE A 328 -7.27 -34.14 40.37
C PHE A 328 -7.45 -35.52 41.07
N GLY A 329 -7.34 -36.59 40.29
CA GLY A 329 -7.61 -37.95 40.73
C GLY A 329 -9.07 -38.33 40.78
N LEU A 330 -10.03 -37.43 40.47
CA LEU A 330 -11.44 -37.80 40.35
C LEU A 330 -11.64 -38.66 39.10
N VAL A 331 -12.21 -39.85 39.31
CA VAL A 331 -12.55 -40.81 38.27
C VAL A 331 -13.99 -41.27 38.47
N PHE A 332 -14.80 -41.18 37.46
CA PHE A 332 -16.16 -41.72 37.39
C PHE A 332 -16.16 -42.89 36.41
N SER A 333 -16.56 -44.05 36.79
CA SER A 333 -16.55 -45.20 35.86
C SER A 333 -17.76 -46.09 36.09
N ASP A 334 -18.19 -46.70 35.03
CA ASP A 334 -19.10 -47.82 35.00
C ASP A 334 -18.42 -49.03 34.33
N SER A 335 -19.23 -50.02 33.91
CA SER A 335 -18.70 -51.23 33.27
C SER A 335 -18.01 -50.99 31.90
N LEU A 336 -18.18 -49.82 31.28
CA LEU A 336 -17.72 -49.51 29.92
C LEU A 336 -16.95 -48.20 29.85
N ILE A 337 -17.46 -47.13 30.48
CA ILE A 337 -16.96 -45.77 30.32
C ILE A 337 -16.11 -45.38 31.52
N CYS A 338 -14.99 -44.76 31.27
CA CYS A 338 -14.14 -44.13 32.29
C CYS A 338 -14.04 -42.63 32.00
N ILE A 339 -14.43 -41.78 32.96
CA ILE A 339 -14.41 -40.32 32.87
C ILE A 339 -13.39 -39.82 33.90
N LYS A 340 -12.40 -39.02 33.43
CA LYS A 340 -11.39 -38.43 34.30
C LYS A 340 -11.34 -36.91 34.14
N VAL A 341 -10.98 -36.22 35.22
CA VAL A 341 -10.61 -34.79 35.14
C VAL A 341 -9.36 -34.66 34.29
N ILE A 342 -9.32 -33.65 33.43
CA ILE A 342 -8.10 -33.27 32.72
C ILE A 342 -7.20 -32.54 33.72
N GLU A 343 -5.98 -33.04 33.93
CA GLU A 343 -5.12 -32.63 35.05
C GLU A 343 -4.03 -31.63 34.69
N SER A 344 -3.84 -31.36 33.41
CA SER A 344 -2.86 -30.37 32.95
C SER A 344 -3.36 -29.54 31.79
N VAL A 345 -2.74 -28.36 31.58
CA VAL A 345 -3.02 -27.54 30.40
C VAL A 345 -2.55 -28.24 29.13
N GLU A 346 -1.43 -28.98 29.19
CA GLU A 346 -0.93 -29.78 28.07
C GLU A 346 -1.93 -30.86 27.66
N GLU A 347 -2.48 -31.60 28.60
CA GLU A 347 -3.53 -32.60 28.36
C GLU A 347 -4.78 -32.00 27.76
N MET A 348 -5.18 -30.78 28.22
CA MET A 348 -6.33 -30.06 27.69
C MET A 348 -6.13 -29.60 26.23
N ILE A 349 -4.93 -29.18 25.89
CA ILE A 349 -4.56 -28.80 24.50
C ILE A 349 -4.60 -30.06 23.62
N GLU A 350 -4.04 -31.17 24.10
CA GLU A 350 -4.04 -32.45 23.36
C GLU A 350 -5.47 -33.01 23.19
N GLU A 351 -6.33 -32.87 24.20
CA GLU A 351 -7.75 -33.19 24.10
C GLU A 351 -8.42 -32.41 22.97
N GLY A 352 -8.21 -31.08 22.94
CA GLY A 352 -8.76 -30.23 21.88
C GLY A 352 -8.26 -30.61 20.49
N ARG A 353 -6.98 -30.97 20.37
CA ARG A 353 -6.36 -31.41 19.13
C ARG A 353 -6.95 -32.73 18.61
N LEU A 354 -7.09 -33.72 19.48
CA LEU A 354 -7.59 -35.07 19.14
C LEU A 354 -9.09 -35.08 18.87
N MET A 355 -9.84 -34.29 19.64
CA MET A 355 -11.29 -34.22 19.50
C MET A 355 -11.78 -33.17 18.49
N HIS A 356 -10.84 -32.42 17.86
CA HIS A 356 -11.14 -31.35 16.89
C HIS A 356 -12.12 -30.30 17.38
N HIS A 357 -11.92 -29.79 18.60
CA HIS A 357 -12.71 -28.71 19.17
C HIS A 357 -11.88 -27.76 20.07
N CYS A 358 -12.48 -26.64 20.50
CA CYS A 358 -11.76 -25.52 21.11
C CYS A 358 -11.45 -25.66 22.61
N VAL A 359 -11.53 -26.85 23.20
CA VAL A 359 -11.36 -27.05 24.66
C VAL A 359 -9.95 -26.67 25.15
N GLY A 360 -8.94 -26.69 24.31
CA GLY A 360 -7.56 -26.33 24.66
C GLY A 360 -7.39 -24.99 25.37
N GLY A 361 -8.33 -24.03 25.17
CA GLY A 361 -8.36 -22.74 25.86
C GLY A 361 -9.20 -22.71 27.15
N TYR A 362 -9.81 -23.80 27.57
CA TYR A 362 -10.76 -23.81 28.68
C TYR A 362 -10.09 -23.87 30.07
N HIS A 363 -8.78 -24.05 30.14
CA HIS A 363 -7.99 -23.97 31.38
C HIS A 363 -8.21 -22.64 32.12
N ASN A 364 -8.55 -21.55 31.41
CA ASN A 364 -8.83 -20.23 31.98
C ASN A 364 -10.28 -20.05 32.49
N LYS A 365 -11.19 -21.02 32.31
CA LYS A 365 -12.55 -20.93 32.77
C LYS A 365 -12.64 -21.23 34.28
N ALA A 366 -12.79 -20.19 35.11
CA ALA A 366 -12.80 -20.30 36.57
C ALA A 366 -13.88 -21.25 37.08
N ASN A 367 -15.09 -21.20 36.50
CA ASN A 367 -16.26 -21.93 36.97
C ASN A 367 -16.59 -23.23 36.20
N SER A 368 -15.66 -23.71 35.40
CA SER A 368 -15.84 -24.94 34.62
C SER A 368 -14.79 -25.98 35.00
N LEU A 369 -15.22 -27.24 35.18
CA LEU A 369 -14.35 -28.40 35.30
C LEU A 369 -14.44 -29.20 34.01
N ILE A 370 -13.30 -29.56 33.43
CA ILE A 370 -13.23 -30.28 32.16
C ILE A 370 -12.83 -31.73 32.44
N LEU A 371 -13.59 -32.64 31.84
CA LEU A 371 -13.37 -34.06 31.96
C LEU A 371 -13.28 -34.70 30.58
N SER A 372 -12.57 -35.79 30.49
CA SER A 372 -12.45 -36.61 29.28
C SER A 372 -13.07 -38.00 29.54
N ALA A 373 -14.05 -38.39 28.73
CA ALA A 373 -14.65 -39.72 28.72
C ALA A 373 -13.92 -40.61 27.75
N THR A 374 -13.58 -41.82 28.22
CA THR A 374 -12.84 -42.83 27.42
C THR A 374 -13.51 -44.19 27.51
N ILE A 375 -13.39 -44.99 26.43
CA ILE A 375 -13.70 -46.42 26.40
C ILE A 375 -12.42 -47.12 25.89
N GLU A 376 -11.96 -48.11 26.68
CA GLU A 376 -10.69 -48.82 26.38
C GLU A 376 -9.51 -47.89 26.08
N GLY A 377 -9.45 -46.75 26.79
CA GLY A 377 -8.43 -45.72 26.62
C GLY A 377 -8.61 -44.81 25.41
N LYS A 378 -9.62 -45.02 24.56
CA LYS A 378 -9.96 -44.11 23.45
C LYS A 378 -10.87 -43.02 23.91
N ARG A 379 -10.56 -41.75 23.59
CA ARG A 379 -11.40 -40.59 23.90
C ARG A 379 -12.72 -40.64 23.13
N ILE A 380 -13.83 -40.46 23.83
CA ILE A 380 -15.18 -40.51 23.26
C ILE A 380 -15.86 -39.16 23.28
N GLU A 381 -15.92 -38.52 24.43
CA GLU A 381 -16.45 -37.15 24.58
C GLU A 381 -15.64 -36.36 25.60
N THR A 382 -15.56 -35.04 25.38
CA THR A 382 -15.07 -34.08 26.35
C THR A 382 -16.25 -33.39 27.01
N ILE A 383 -16.24 -33.35 28.34
CA ILE A 383 -17.35 -32.85 29.14
C ILE A 383 -16.94 -31.56 29.86
N GLU A 384 -17.78 -30.55 29.84
CA GLU A 384 -17.67 -29.34 30.65
C GLU A 384 -18.74 -29.37 31.74
N VAL A 385 -18.34 -29.35 33.00
CA VAL A 385 -19.23 -29.30 34.18
C VAL A 385 -19.12 -27.93 34.81
N SER A 386 -20.27 -27.31 35.09
CA SER A 386 -20.35 -26.06 35.85
C SER A 386 -20.07 -26.30 37.33
N LEU A 387 -19.03 -25.69 37.88
CA LEU A 387 -18.74 -25.73 39.33
C LEU A 387 -19.74 -24.97 40.18
N LYS A 388 -20.60 -24.11 39.58
CA LYS A 388 -21.65 -23.40 40.29
C LYS A 388 -22.90 -24.25 40.47
N THR A 389 -23.31 -25.00 39.46
CA THR A 389 -24.55 -25.75 39.44
C THR A 389 -24.34 -27.26 39.56
N LEU A 390 -23.10 -27.73 39.39
CA LEU A 390 -22.69 -29.14 39.33
C LEU A 390 -23.41 -29.92 38.23
N LYS A 391 -23.86 -29.22 37.17
CA LYS A 391 -24.50 -29.84 36.01
C LYS A 391 -23.56 -29.81 34.81
N VAL A 392 -23.77 -30.76 33.92
CA VAL A 392 -23.08 -30.78 32.65
C VAL A 392 -23.56 -29.59 31.80
N VAL A 393 -22.63 -28.75 31.38
CA VAL A 393 -22.86 -27.61 30.46
C VAL A 393 -22.90 -28.11 29.02
N GLN A 394 -21.94 -28.97 28.69
CA GLN A 394 -21.83 -29.62 27.38
C GLN A 394 -21.03 -30.91 27.50
N SER A 395 -21.35 -31.86 26.62
CA SER A 395 -20.57 -33.06 26.38
C SER A 395 -20.51 -33.27 24.89
N ARG A 396 -19.29 -33.38 24.29
CA ARG A 396 -19.09 -33.42 22.86
C ARG A 396 -18.01 -34.39 22.46
N GLY A 397 -18.31 -35.20 21.45
CA GLY A 397 -17.36 -36.06 20.76
C GLY A 397 -16.59 -35.34 19.65
N VAL A 398 -15.88 -36.11 18.83
CA VAL A 398 -15.08 -35.57 17.72
C VAL A 398 -15.89 -34.64 16.83
N CYS A 399 -15.31 -33.49 16.48
CA CYS A 399 -15.95 -32.44 15.67
C CYS A 399 -17.28 -31.92 16.26
N ASN A 400 -17.40 -31.88 17.60
CA ASN A 400 -18.60 -31.46 18.35
C ASN A 400 -19.84 -32.32 18.09
N SER A 401 -19.71 -33.56 17.64
CA SER A 401 -20.80 -34.51 17.49
C SER A 401 -21.24 -35.07 18.85
N ASN A 402 -22.46 -35.58 18.91
CA ASN A 402 -22.88 -36.42 20.03
C ASN A 402 -22.59 -37.89 19.64
N THR A 403 -22.08 -38.66 20.61
CA THR A 403 -21.85 -40.09 20.42
C THR A 403 -23.07 -40.89 20.86
N GLU A 404 -23.12 -42.19 20.58
CA GLU A 404 -24.13 -43.12 21.08
C GLU A 404 -24.13 -43.21 22.61
N TYR A 405 -23.00 -42.83 23.25
CA TYR A 405 -22.81 -42.88 24.69
C TYR A 405 -23.17 -41.56 25.38
N HIS A 406 -23.60 -40.53 24.65
CA HIS A 406 -23.81 -39.16 25.13
C HIS A 406 -24.65 -39.07 26.39
N ASP A 407 -25.87 -39.63 26.38
CA ASP A 407 -26.80 -39.58 27.53
C ASP A 407 -26.26 -40.38 28.71
N ARG A 408 -25.55 -41.48 28.47
CA ARG A 408 -24.95 -42.30 29.52
C ARG A 408 -23.79 -41.57 30.19
N ILE A 409 -22.96 -40.86 29.41
CA ILE A 409 -21.87 -40.02 29.93
C ILE A 409 -22.42 -38.91 30.82
N ILE A 410 -23.46 -38.20 30.37
CA ILE A 410 -24.09 -37.13 31.16
C ILE A 410 -24.61 -37.67 32.47
N ARG A 411 -25.38 -38.76 32.47
CA ARG A 411 -25.90 -39.41 33.70
C ARG A 411 -24.79 -39.82 34.65
N LEU A 412 -23.71 -40.48 34.12
CA LEU A 412 -22.60 -40.92 34.95
C LEU A 412 -21.89 -39.75 35.65
N VAL A 413 -21.77 -38.59 34.98
CA VAL A 413 -21.21 -37.37 35.61
C VAL A 413 -22.17 -36.76 36.63
N GLU A 414 -23.46 -36.68 36.32
CA GLU A 414 -24.46 -36.08 37.22
C GLU A 414 -24.72 -36.94 38.48
N ASP A 415 -24.72 -38.27 38.34
CA ASP A 415 -24.86 -39.20 39.46
C ASP A 415 -23.66 -39.14 40.45
N ASN A 416 -22.47 -38.74 39.91
CA ASN A 416 -21.26 -38.56 40.70
C ASN A 416 -20.96 -37.12 41.08
N ALA A 417 -21.85 -36.16 40.81
CA ALA A 417 -21.65 -34.72 41.06
C ALA A 417 -21.36 -34.42 42.56
N GLU A 418 -21.82 -35.27 43.46
CA GLU A 418 -21.57 -35.13 44.92
C GLU A 418 -20.08 -35.30 45.24
N LEU A 419 -19.33 -36.13 44.52
CA LEU A 419 -17.86 -36.26 44.67
C LEU A 419 -17.12 -34.96 44.30
N ILE A 420 -17.62 -34.23 43.29
CA ILE A 420 -17.09 -32.89 42.92
C ILE A 420 -17.39 -31.92 44.09
N ARG A 421 -18.59 -31.92 44.62
CA ARG A 421 -18.96 -31.08 45.77
C ARG A 421 -18.13 -31.34 47.02
N GLN A 422 -17.88 -32.61 47.35
CA GLN A 422 -17.03 -33.00 48.48
C GLN A 422 -15.61 -32.42 48.33
N ARG A 423 -15.02 -32.47 47.14
CA ARG A 423 -13.69 -31.86 46.87
C ARG A 423 -13.72 -30.33 47.04
N MET A 424 -14.80 -29.68 46.65
CA MET A 424 -14.96 -28.20 46.83
C MET A 424 -15.07 -27.82 48.30
N ASN A 425 -15.72 -28.65 49.13
CA ASN A 425 -15.93 -28.38 50.56
C ASN A 425 -14.70 -28.76 51.40
N ALA A 426 -13.82 -29.59 50.89
CA ALA A 426 -12.58 -30.03 51.57
C ALA A 426 -11.38 -29.10 51.35
N ALA A 427 -11.53 -28.10 50.45
CA ALA A 427 -10.51 -27.10 50.09
C ALA A 427 -10.79 -25.76 50.79
#